data_a741c90a4035d932752b0a975207d3a4
#
_entry.id   a741c90a4035d932752b0a975207d3a4
#
_cell.length_a   1.000
_cell.length_b   1.000
_cell.length_c   1.000
_cell.angle_alpha   90.00
_cell.angle_beta   90.00
_cell.angle_gamma   90.00
#
_symmetry.space_group_name_H-M   'P 1'
#
loop_
_entity.id
_entity.type
_entity.pdbx_description
1 polymer ?
#
loop_
_entity_poly.entity_id
_entity_poly.type
_entity_poly.pdbx_seq_one_letter_code
_entity_poly.pdbx_strand_id
1 'polypeptide(L)'
;MSEVTSYIVEETSFNHSVRKFLKRWHYSDYVNIQAKHTFCLFKNGKFGLPEMIGVCIYTRPAGPSAAQSYHPENPDKVLELRRLCLIDDTPKNAESYFVSRTIKWLKKNTDWEFVLSYADEEQGHRGTIYRACNFNYLGKTKAGKTLEVDGERFHIRTLSMMDRPYGVEINKRWKEKDEGIKIIETLPKHIYTYNLVKHKYIKFEKKNYEKT
;
A
#
# COMPACT_ATOMS: atom_id res chain seq x y z
N MET A 1 -20.87 -14.32 -17.71
CA MET A 1 -20.53 -13.32 -16.66
C MET A 1 -19.17 -13.72 -16.14
N SER A 2 -18.24 -12.77 -15.97
CA SER A 2 -16.92 -13.11 -15.43
C SER A 2 -17.09 -13.55 -13.96
N GLU A 3 -16.35 -14.60 -13.52
CA GLU A 3 -16.37 -15.11 -12.14
C GLU A 3 -16.21 -14.01 -11.07
N VAL A 4 -15.52 -12.94 -11.42
CA VAL A 4 -15.24 -11.80 -10.54
C VAL A 4 -16.50 -11.03 -10.10
N THR A 5 -17.59 -11.09 -10.85
CA THR A 5 -18.82 -10.37 -10.52
C THR A 5 -19.61 -10.97 -9.35
N SER A 6 -19.30 -12.19 -8.97
CA SER A 6 -19.92 -12.89 -7.82
C SER A 6 -19.22 -12.58 -6.48
N TYR A 7 -18.13 -11.82 -6.48
CA TYR A 7 -17.40 -11.49 -5.27
C TYR A 7 -18.06 -10.36 -4.49
N ILE A 8 -18.00 -10.48 -3.16
CA ILE A 8 -18.54 -9.50 -2.22
C ILE A 8 -17.38 -8.71 -1.64
N VAL A 9 -17.51 -7.38 -1.62
CA VAL A 9 -16.56 -6.47 -1.00
C VAL A 9 -17.23 -5.81 0.19
N GLU A 10 -16.64 -6.01 1.38
CA GLU A 10 -17.15 -5.47 2.63
C GLU A 10 -16.10 -4.61 3.34
N GLU A 11 -16.54 -3.48 3.89
CA GLU A 11 -15.72 -2.70 4.81
C GLU A 11 -15.82 -3.31 6.20
N THR A 12 -14.69 -3.43 6.86
CA THR A 12 -14.57 -4.04 8.19
C THR A 12 -13.52 -3.31 9.04
N SER A 13 -13.45 -3.65 10.31
CA SER A 13 -12.36 -3.20 11.17
C SER A 13 -11.06 -3.96 10.88
N PHE A 14 -9.91 -3.35 11.19
CA PHE A 14 -8.61 -4.02 11.16
C PHE A 14 -8.47 -5.00 12.33
N ASN A 15 -9.10 -6.17 12.20
CA ASN A 15 -9.25 -7.19 13.23
C ASN A 15 -8.22 -8.33 13.12
N HIS A 16 -8.36 -9.33 13.98
CA HIS A 16 -7.47 -10.50 14.04
C HIS A 16 -7.48 -11.30 12.74
N SER A 17 -8.64 -11.51 12.11
CA SER A 17 -8.76 -12.29 10.87
C SER A 17 -8.02 -11.62 9.71
N VAL A 18 -8.13 -10.28 9.60
CA VAL A 18 -7.38 -9.47 8.62
C VAL A 18 -5.87 -9.60 8.85
N ARG A 19 -5.42 -9.50 10.11
CA ARG A 19 -4.00 -9.64 10.44
C ARG A 19 -3.46 -11.04 10.10
N LYS A 20 -4.24 -12.08 10.42
CA LYS A 20 -3.90 -13.48 10.09
C LYS A 20 -3.80 -13.69 8.58
N PHE A 21 -4.73 -13.11 7.81
CA PHE A 21 -4.70 -13.15 6.35
C PHE A 21 -3.44 -12.51 5.80
N LEU A 22 -3.12 -11.27 6.21
CA LEU A 22 -1.93 -10.55 5.76
C LEU A 22 -0.64 -11.29 6.12
N LYS A 23 -0.54 -11.82 7.34
CA LYS A 23 0.63 -12.59 7.78
C LYS A 23 0.87 -13.82 6.90
N ARG A 24 -0.20 -14.42 6.36
CA ARG A 24 -0.09 -15.61 5.52
C ARG A 24 0.23 -15.29 4.05
N TRP A 25 -0.33 -14.20 3.51
CA TRP A 25 -0.36 -13.98 2.07
C TRP A 25 0.40 -12.73 1.60
N HIS A 26 0.77 -11.83 2.50
CA HIS A 26 1.47 -10.61 2.11
C HIS A 26 2.98 -10.76 2.33
N TYR A 27 3.79 -10.34 1.37
CA TYR A 27 5.27 -10.42 1.41
C TYR A 27 5.91 -9.64 2.57
N SER A 28 5.20 -8.71 3.18
CA SER A 28 5.71 -7.89 4.30
C SER A 28 5.13 -8.39 5.62
N ASP A 29 5.98 -8.86 6.52
CA ASP A 29 5.61 -9.36 7.85
C ASP A 29 5.05 -8.28 8.79
N TYR A 30 5.21 -7.01 8.45
CA TYR A 30 4.76 -5.91 9.29
C TYR A 30 3.25 -5.70 9.20
N VAL A 31 2.53 -6.20 10.18
CA VAL A 31 1.07 -6.14 10.26
C VAL A 31 0.54 -5.11 11.27
N ASN A 32 1.39 -4.26 11.85
CA ASN A 32 0.93 -3.18 12.71
C ASN A 32 0.62 -1.93 11.88
N ILE A 33 -0.64 -1.83 11.45
CA ILE A 33 -1.13 -0.78 10.54
C ILE A 33 -2.21 0.02 11.24
N GLN A 34 -2.09 1.35 11.24
CA GLN A 34 -3.16 2.26 11.67
C GLN A 34 -4.16 2.47 10.53
N ALA A 35 -5.00 1.46 10.31
CA ALA A 35 -6.00 1.48 9.26
C ALA A 35 -7.06 2.56 9.50
N LYS A 36 -7.42 3.28 8.44
CA LYS A 36 -8.59 4.17 8.39
C LYS A 36 -9.78 3.45 7.81
N HIS A 37 -9.55 2.70 6.73
CA HIS A 37 -10.54 1.80 6.14
C HIS A 37 -9.86 0.48 5.80
N THR A 38 -10.56 -0.61 6.07
CA THR A 38 -10.15 -1.96 5.73
C THR A 38 -11.28 -2.63 4.99
N PHE A 39 -10.97 -3.20 3.84
CA PHE A 39 -11.94 -3.94 3.05
C PHE A 39 -11.49 -5.38 2.90
N CYS A 40 -12.45 -6.29 2.94
CA CYS A 40 -12.26 -7.69 2.63
C CYS A 40 -13.00 -8.06 1.34
N LEU A 41 -12.37 -8.90 0.55
CA LEU A 41 -12.96 -9.53 -0.63
C LEU A 41 -13.31 -10.96 -0.28
N PHE A 42 -14.57 -11.32 -0.51
CA PHE A 42 -15.10 -12.67 -0.26
C PHE A 42 -15.57 -13.31 -1.56
N LYS A 43 -15.38 -14.62 -1.66
CA LYS A 43 -16.06 -15.49 -2.63
C LYS A 43 -16.97 -16.46 -1.88
N ASN A 44 -17.92 -17.04 -2.60
CA ASN A 44 -18.70 -18.15 -2.07
C ASN A 44 -17.76 -19.35 -1.88
N GLY A 45 -17.53 -19.71 -0.64
CA GLY A 45 -16.73 -20.88 -0.27
C GLY A 45 -17.54 -22.19 -0.26
N LYS A 46 -16.95 -23.23 0.25
CA LYS A 46 -17.62 -24.51 0.44
C LYS A 46 -18.82 -24.36 1.38
N PHE A 47 -19.90 -25.07 1.07
CA PHE A 47 -21.16 -25.03 1.82
C PHE A 47 -21.83 -23.64 1.89
N GLY A 48 -21.53 -22.73 0.93
CA GLY A 48 -22.14 -21.39 0.91
C GLY A 48 -21.58 -20.41 1.94
N LEU A 49 -20.54 -20.78 2.68
CA LEU A 49 -19.90 -19.87 3.64
C LEU A 49 -18.95 -18.91 2.91
N PRO A 50 -18.93 -17.61 3.28
CA PRO A 50 -18.00 -16.65 2.70
C PRO A 50 -16.55 -17.03 3.02
N GLU A 51 -15.70 -17.10 2.00
CA GLU A 51 -14.27 -17.28 2.11
C GLU A 51 -13.55 -15.98 1.79
N MET A 52 -12.75 -15.47 2.74
CA MET A 52 -11.93 -14.27 2.52
C MET A 52 -10.77 -14.59 1.59
N ILE A 53 -10.73 -13.92 0.44
CA ILE A 53 -9.71 -14.11 -0.61
C ILE A 53 -8.88 -12.85 -0.86
N GLY A 54 -9.19 -11.74 -0.21
CA GLY A 54 -8.41 -10.51 -0.37
C GLY A 54 -8.64 -9.50 0.74
N VAL A 55 -7.65 -8.67 0.94
CA VAL A 55 -7.65 -7.55 1.89
C VAL A 55 -7.10 -6.29 1.21
N CYS A 56 -7.78 -5.17 1.38
CA CYS A 56 -7.35 -3.85 0.92
C CYS A 56 -7.41 -2.85 2.09
N ILE A 57 -6.30 -2.17 2.38
CA ILE A 57 -6.18 -1.28 3.54
C ILE A 57 -5.78 0.12 3.12
N TYR A 58 -6.53 1.08 3.61
CA TYR A 58 -6.24 2.50 3.50
C TYR A 58 -5.82 3.06 4.85
N THR A 59 -4.78 3.90 4.82
CA THR A 59 -4.23 4.59 6.00
C THR A 59 -4.09 6.08 5.70
N ARG A 60 -3.71 6.88 6.69
CA ARG A 60 -3.07 8.16 6.38
C ARG A 60 -1.68 7.89 5.77
N PRO A 61 -1.17 8.76 4.88
CA PRO A 61 0.21 8.69 4.41
C PRO A 61 1.20 8.66 5.56
N ALA A 62 2.34 7.97 5.36
CA ALA A 62 3.31 7.72 6.43
C ALA A 62 3.99 8.97 7.00
N GLY A 63 3.84 10.12 6.36
CA GLY A 63 4.35 11.39 6.86
C GLY A 63 3.48 12.55 6.39
N PRO A 64 3.38 13.63 7.17
CA PRO A 64 2.58 14.79 6.82
C PRO A 64 3.04 15.45 5.51
N SER A 65 4.34 15.41 5.22
CA SER A 65 4.91 15.95 3.97
C SER A 65 4.38 15.26 2.72
N ALA A 66 4.08 13.95 2.77
CA ALA A 66 3.53 13.25 1.61
C ALA A 66 2.11 13.76 1.31
N ALA A 67 1.24 13.83 2.32
CA ALA A 67 -0.11 14.37 2.15
C ALA A 67 -0.07 15.81 1.65
N GLN A 68 0.76 16.67 2.28
CA GLN A 68 0.93 18.07 1.92
C GLN A 68 1.41 18.25 0.46
N SER A 69 2.30 17.39 -0.02
CA SER A 69 2.83 17.48 -1.39
C SER A 69 1.79 17.17 -2.47
N TYR A 70 0.82 16.29 -2.15
CA TYR A 70 -0.19 15.88 -3.12
C TYR A 70 -1.53 16.61 -2.96
N HIS A 71 -1.82 17.13 -1.79
CA HIS A 71 -3.03 17.88 -1.53
C HIS A 71 -2.76 19.01 -0.51
N PRO A 72 -2.08 20.09 -0.92
CA PRO A 72 -1.63 21.14 -0.02
C PRO A 72 -2.77 21.90 0.67
N GLU A 73 -3.95 21.99 0.02
CA GLU A 73 -5.11 22.66 0.58
C GLU A 73 -5.78 21.87 1.70
N ASN A 74 -5.85 20.53 1.54
CA ASN A 74 -6.51 19.63 2.48
C ASN A 74 -5.70 18.33 2.72
N PRO A 75 -4.49 18.40 3.30
CA PRO A 75 -3.65 17.21 3.50
C PRO A 75 -4.30 16.16 4.40
N ASP A 76 -5.23 16.59 5.26
CA ASP A 76 -6.00 15.68 6.11
C ASP A 76 -7.05 14.86 5.39
N LYS A 77 -7.34 15.18 4.12
CA LYS A 77 -8.28 14.45 3.26
C LYS A 77 -7.58 13.46 2.31
N VAL A 78 -6.33 13.13 2.57
CA VAL A 78 -5.54 12.19 1.79
C VAL A 78 -5.51 10.81 2.46
N LEU A 79 -5.89 9.79 1.70
CA LEU A 79 -5.66 8.39 2.05
C LEU A 79 -4.48 7.83 1.26
N GLU A 80 -3.76 6.88 1.83
CA GLU A 80 -2.81 6.02 1.13
C GLU A 80 -3.41 4.61 1.04
N LEU A 81 -3.57 4.06 -0.17
CA LEU A 81 -3.79 2.64 -0.36
C LEU A 81 -2.50 1.91 0.01
N ARG A 82 -2.46 1.43 1.26
CA ARG A 82 -1.24 0.94 1.91
C ARG A 82 -0.98 -0.53 1.67
N ARG A 83 -2.03 -1.32 1.56
CA ARG A 83 -1.95 -2.76 1.32
C ARG A 83 -3.07 -3.20 0.39
N LEU A 84 -2.68 -3.99 -0.59
CA LEU A 84 -3.57 -4.79 -1.41
C LEU A 84 -2.96 -6.19 -1.45
N CYS A 85 -3.72 -7.17 -0.99
CA CYS A 85 -3.28 -8.55 -0.92
C CYS A 85 -4.45 -9.46 -1.26
N LEU A 86 -4.28 -10.30 -2.26
CA LEU A 86 -5.19 -11.38 -2.61
C LEU A 86 -4.46 -12.71 -2.49
N ILE A 87 -5.20 -13.79 -2.37
CA ILE A 87 -4.62 -15.14 -2.53
C ILE A 87 -4.21 -15.35 -4.00
N ASP A 88 -3.22 -16.22 -4.23
CA ASP A 88 -2.67 -16.46 -5.57
C ASP A 88 -3.70 -17.07 -6.54
N ASP A 89 -4.64 -17.86 -6.02
CA ASP A 89 -5.70 -18.50 -6.81
C ASP A 89 -6.91 -17.55 -6.97
N THR A 90 -6.68 -16.40 -7.61
CA THR A 90 -7.76 -15.47 -7.99
C THR A 90 -7.79 -15.26 -9.50
N PRO A 91 -8.99 -15.10 -10.10
CA PRO A 91 -9.11 -14.84 -11.52
C PRO A 91 -8.40 -13.55 -11.94
N LYS A 92 -7.99 -13.49 -13.19
CA LYS A 92 -7.47 -12.27 -13.80
C LYS A 92 -8.42 -11.09 -13.56
N ASN A 93 -7.88 -9.94 -13.20
CA ASN A 93 -8.59 -8.69 -12.86
C ASN A 93 -9.32 -8.67 -11.48
N ALA A 94 -9.19 -9.70 -10.64
CA ALA A 94 -9.77 -9.69 -9.30
C ALA A 94 -9.29 -8.49 -8.46
N GLU A 95 -8.00 -8.16 -8.55
CA GLU A 95 -7.39 -7.02 -7.84
C GLU A 95 -7.96 -5.68 -8.30
N SER A 96 -8.05 -5.44 -9.61
CA SER A 96 -8.61 -4.20 -10.14
C SER A 96 -10.11 -4.08 -9.88
N TYR A 97 -10.84 -5.18 -9.91
CA TYR A 97 -12.23 -5.23 -9.46
C TYR A 97 -12.34 -4.80 -8.00
N PHE A 98 -11.53 -5.41 -7.13
CA PHE A 98 -11.54 -5.12 -5.70
C PHE A 98 -11.23 -3.64 -5.43
N VAL A 99 -10.13 -3.11 -5.96
CA VAL A 99 -9.78 -1.69 -5.81
C VAL A 99 -10.88 -0.78 -6.34
N SER A 100 -11.47 -1.08 -7.49
CA SER A 100 -12.56 -0.27 -8.06
C SER A 100 -13.80 -0.24 -7.14
N ARG A 101 -14.11 -1.35 -6.46
CA ARG A 101 -15.22 -1.41 -5.49
C ARG A 101 -14.92 -0.61 -4.24
N THR A 102 -13.70 -0.69 -3.70
CA THR A 102 -13.31 0.12 -2.53
C THR A 102 -13.33 1.61 -2.85
N ILE A 103 -12.86 2.03 -4.02
CA ILE A 103 -12.92 3.42 -4.48
C ILE A 103 -14.37 3.92 -4.59
N LYS A 104 -15.26 3.10 -5.16
CA LYS A 104 -16.70 3.45 -5.24
C LYS A 104 -17.31 3.61 -3.84
N TRP A 105 -16.96 2.73 -2.93
CA TRP A 105 -17.43 2.79 -1.55
C TRP A 105 -16.93 4.05 -0.85
N LEU A 106 -15.63 4.36 -0.95
CA LEU A 106 -15.04 5.56 -0.36
C LEU A 106 -15.70 6.84 -0.88
N LYS A 107 -15.95 6.94 -2.18
CA LYS A 107 -16.66 8.07 -2.79
C LYS A 107 -18.07 8.29 -2.24
N LYS A 108 -18.75 7.21 -1.93
CA LYS A 108 -20.17 7.26 -1.49
C LYS A 108 -20.31 7.52 0.01
N ASN A 109 -19.39 6.99 0.82
CA ASN A 109 -19.59 6.85 2.27
C ASN A 109 -18.63 7.69 3.11
N THR A 110 -17.71 8.44 2.47
CA THR A 110 -16.70 9.21 3.21
C THR A 110 -16.52 10.60 2.60
N ASP A 111 -15.83 11.46 3.34
CA ASP A 111 -15.43 12.80 2.93
C ASP A 111 -13.95 12.88 2.53
N TRP A 112 -13.28 11.74 2.30
CA TRP A 112 -11.94 11.72 1.74
C TRP A 112 -11.94 12.25 0.31
N GLU A 113 -10.89 12.97 -0.05
CA GLU A 113 -10.82 13.66 -1.33
C GLU A 113 -9.81 13.03 -2.29
N PHE A 114 -8.81 12.36 -1.75
CA PHE A 114 -7.67 11.92 -2.52
C PHE A 114 -7.11 10.58 -2.04
N VAL A 115 -6.74 9.72 -2.99
CA VAL A 115 -6.04 8.45 -2.72
C VAL A 115 -4.67 8.49 -3.39
N LEU A 116 -3.65 8.22 -2.60
CA LEU A 116 -2.27 8.01 -3.02
C LEU A 116 -1.95 6.51 -2.97
N SER A 117 -1.15 6.00 -3.89
CA SER A 117 -0.60 4.65 -3.82
C SER A 117 0.76 4.56 -4.46
N TYR A 118 1.55 3.59 -4.01
CA TYR A 118 2.88 3.32 -4.52
C TYR A 118 2.96 1.87 -5.03
N ALA A 119 3.50 1.68 -6.23
CA ALA A 119 3.88 0.38 -6.71
C ALA A 119 5.38 0.20 -6.53
N ASP A 120 5.76 -0.88 -5.85
CA ASP A 120 7.15 -1.17 -5.49
C ASP A 120 7.84 -1.94 -6.60
N GLU A 121 8.78 -1.27 -7.27
CA GLU A 121 9.52 -1.85 -8.39
C GLU A 121 10.43 -3.00 -7.94
N GLU A 122 10.93 -3.01 -6.70
CA GLU A 122 11.71 -4.12 -6.15
C GLU A 122 10.90 -5.42 -6.03
N GLN A 123 9.56 -5.30 -5.90
CA GLN A 123 8.62 -6.42 -5.91
C GLN A 123 8.08 -6.74 -7.31
N GLY A 124 8.66 -6.16 -8.37
CA GLY A 124 8.17 -6.30 -9.73
C GLY A 124 6.85 -5.56 -10.02
N HIS A 125 6.36 -4.76 -9.09
CA HIS A 125 5.09 -4.06 -9.24
C HIS A 125 5.25 -2.77 -10.04
N ARG A 126 4.62 -2.73 -11.21
CA ARG A 126 4.58 -1.56 -12.10
C ARG A 126 3.26 -0.77 -12.03
N GLY A 127 2.38 -1.13 -11.11
CA GLY A 127 1.09 -0.47 -10.90
C GLY A 127 0.04 -0.71 -12.00
N THR A 128 0.09 -1.86 -12.66
CA THR A 128 -0.90 -2.26 -13.68
C THR A 128 -2.33 -2.21 -13.13
N ILE A 129 -2.52 -2.61 -11.89
CA ILE A 129 -3.80 -2.59 -11.17
C ILE A 129 -4.32 -1.15 -11.06
N TYR A 130 -3.47 -0.20 -10.69
CA TYR A 130 -3.85 1.20 -10.54
C TYR A 130 -4.24 1.82 -11.88
N ARG A 131 -3.51 1.51 -12.96
CA ARG A 131 -3.87 1.94 -14.32
C ARG A 131 -5.21 1.38 -14.76
N ALA A 132 -5.48 0.10 -14.49
CA ALA A 132 -6.76 -0.54 -14.76
C ALA A 132 -7.93 0.09 -13.98
N CYS A 133 -7.65 0.72 -12.82
CA CYS A 133 -8.61 1.44 -12.00
C CYS A 133 -8.67 2.95 -12.28
N ASN A 134 -8.07 3.43 -13.38
CA ASN A 134 -8.02 4.84 -13.78
C ASN A 134 -7.31 5.77 -12.78
N PHE A 135 -6.33 5.28 -12.05
CA PHE A 135 -5.42 6.13 -11.30
C PHE A 135 -4.53 6.94 -12.25
N ASN A 136 -4.19 8.15 -11.86
CA ASN A 136 -3.22 8.98 -12.57
C ASN A 136 -1.81 8.56 -12.17
N TYR A 137 -0.94 8.36 -13.16
CA TYR A 137 0.47 8.12 -12.93
C TYR A 137 1.22 9.44 -12.79
N LEU A 138 1.99 9.64 -11.72
CA LEU A 138 2.75 10.86 -11.46
C LEU A 138 4.27 10.72 -11.64
N GLY A 139 4.74 9.57 -12.08
CA GLY A 139 6.17 9.28 -12.19
C GLY A 139 6.67 8.42 -11.04
N LYS A 140 7.96 8.53 -10.73
CA LYS A 140 8.62 7.73 -9.69
C LYS A 140 9.08 8.61 -8.53
N THR A 141 9.20 8.01 -7.35
CA THR A 141 9.91 8.62 -6.21
C THR A 141 11.40 8.72 -6.52
N LYS A 142 12.14 9.45 -5.69
CA LYS A 142 13.59 9.25 -5.62
C LYS A 142 13.89 7.85 -5.11
N ALA A 143 15.06 7.31 -5.47
CA ALA A 143 15.59 6.09 -4.85
C ALA A 143 15.59 6.26 -3.33
N GLY A 144 15.17 5.23 -2.63
CA GLY A 144 15.18 5.18 -1.18
C GLY A 144 16.45 4.55 -0.66
N LYS A 145 16.52 4.39 0.67
CA LYS A 145 17.61 3.68 1.34
C LYS A 145 17.02 2.68 2.31
N THR A 146 17.59 1.50 2.35
CA THR A 146 17.32 0.47 3.35
C THR A 146 18.61 0.09 4.06
N LEU A 147 18.50 -0.48 5.23
CA LEU A 147 19.62 -1.01 5.99
C LEU A 147 19.69 -2.51 5.76
N GLU A 148 20.85 -3.05 5.45
CA GLU A 148 21.15 -4.48 5.49
C GLU A 148 22.00 -4.76 6.71
N VAL A 149 21.60 -5.72 7.52
CA VAL A 149 22.32 -6.17 8.70
C VAL A 149 22.45 -7.69 8.59
N ASP A 150 23.67 -8.17 8.42
CA ASP A 150 23.98 -9.61 8.28
C ASP A 150 23.15 -10.31 7.20
N GLY A 151 22.83 -9.62 6.10
CA GLY A 151 22.01 -10.13 5.00
C GLY A 151 20.50 -9.92 5.16
N GLU A 152 20.02 -9.47 6.32
CA GLU A 152 18.61 -9.13 6.54
C GLU A 152 18.33 -7.64 6.29
N ARG A 153 17.17 -7.34 5.71
CA ARG A 153 16.78 -5.97 5.39
C ARG A 153 15.94 -5.33 6.48
N PHE A 154 16.38 -4.15 6.92
CA PHE A 154 15.70 -3.31 7.90
C PHE A 154 15.40 -1.93 7.33
N HIS A 155 14.35 -1.29 7.83
CA HIS A 155 14.09 0.09 7.47
C HIS A 155 15.21 1.00 8.00
N ILE A 156 15.66 1.99 7.22
CA ILE A 156 16.77 2.91 7.62
C ILE A 156 16.52 3.61 8.98
N ARG A 157 15.24 3.83 9.37
CA ARG A 157 14.89 4.37 10.68
C ARG A 157 15.28 3.48 11.86
N THR A 158 15.62 2.21 11.62
CA THR A 158 16.10 1.31 12.69
C THR A 158 17.32 1.88 13.38
N LEU A 159 18.17 2.62 12.67
CA LEU A 159 19.31 3.32 13.27
C LEU A 159 18.95 4.38 14.32
N SER A 160 17.69 4.83 14.36
CA SER A 160 17.18 5.81 15.32
C SER A 160 16.15 5.24 16.31
N MET A 161 15.86 3.94 16.27
CA MET A 161 14.90 3.27 17.15
C MET A 161 15.53 2.88 18.50
N MET A 162 15.81 3.88 19.32
CA MET A 162 16.42 3.68 20.64
C MET A 162 15.47 3.15 21.72
N ASP A 163 14.18 3.08 21.42
CA ASP A 163 13.12 2.49 22.25
C ASP A 163 13.01 0.96 22.14
N ARG A 164 13.80 0.35 21.23
CA ARG A 164 13.77 -1.09 20.95
C ARG A 164 15.16 -1.71 21.07
N PRO A 165 15.30 -2.86 21.78
CA PRO A 165 16.60 -3.50 21.99
C PRO A 165 17.39 -3.74 20.70
N TYR A 166 16.73 -4.26 19.65
CA TYR A 166 17.39 -4.49 18.37
C TYR A 166 17.85 -3.20 17.67
N GLY A 167 17.12 -2.09 17.83
CA GLY A 167 17.49 -0.79 17.28
C GLY A 167 18.73 -0.22 17.99
N VAL A 168 18.81 -0.37 19.30
CA VAL A 168 19.97 0.01 20.11
C VAL A 168 21.19 -0.78 19.67
N GLU A 169 21.07 -2.10 19.54
CA GLU A 169 22.17 -2.97 19.11
C GLU A 169 22.67 -2.63 17.71
N ILE A 170 21.77 -2.50 16.74
CA ILE A 170 22.14 -2.13 15.37
C ILE A 170 22.79 -0.75 15.32
N ASN A 171 22.30 0.24 16.08
CA ASN A 171 22.89 1.56 16.15
C ASN A 171 24.31 1.53 16.73
N LYS A 172 24.54 0.73 17.77
CA LYS A 172 25.88 0.53 18.36
C LYS A 172 26.83 -0.03 17.31
N ARG A 173 26.50 -1.16 16.70
CA ARG A 173 27.28 -1.80 15.63
C ARG A 173 27.57 -0.84 14.45
N TRP A 174 26.57 -0.06 14.05
CA TRP A 174 26.72 0.96 13.01
C TRP A 174 27.80 2.02 13.38
N LYS A 175 27.81 2.51 14.62
CA LYS A 175 28.81 3.47 15.11
C LYS A 175 30.22 2.87 15.18
N GLU A 176 30.30 1.58 15.47
CA GLU A 176 31.56 0.81 15.50
C GLU A 176 32.05 0.44 14.09
N LYS A 177 31.33 0.84 13.03
CA LYS A 177 31.63 0.55 11.62
C LYS A 177 31.69 -0.95 11.30
N ASP A 178 30.80 -1.71 11.90
CA ASP A 178 30.66 -3.15 11.68
C ASP A 178 30.40 -3.45 10.20
N GLU A 179 31.22 -4.29 9.59
CA GLU A 179 31.16 -4.64 8.17
C GLU A 179 29.87 -5.42 7.77
N GLY A 180 29.21 -6.03 8.75
CA GLY A 180 27.91 -6.69 8.58
C GLY A 180 26.75 -5.71 8.35
N ILE A 181 26.96 -4.39 8.52
CA ILE A 181 25.92 -3.39 8.34
C ILE A 181 26.22 -2.49 7.13
N LYS A 182 25.27 -2.44 6.19
CA LYS A 182 25.40 -1.65 4.95
C LYS A 182 24.11 -0.86 4.67
N ILE A 183 24.26 0.34 4.13
CA ILE A 183 23.15 1.09 3.55
C ILE A 183 23.07 0.72 2.07
N ILE A 184 21.92 0.21 1.64
CA ILE A 184 21.65 -0.19 0.26
C ILE A 184 20.63 0.78 -0.32
N GLU A 185 20.85 1.24 -1.55
CA GLU A 185 19.84 1.98 -2.29
C GLU A 185 18.73 1.05 -2.76
N THR A 186 17.49 1.52 -2.63
CA THR A 186 16.30 0.80 -3.13
C THR A 186 15.82 1.41 -4.45
N LEU A 187 15.15 0.62 -5.27
CA LEU A 187 14.56 1.12 -6.50
C LEU A 187 13.49 2.19 -6.20
N PRO A 188 13.31 3.16 -7.10
CA PRO A 188 12.22 4.12 -7.00
C PRO A 188 10.87 3.44 -7.07
N LYS A 189 9.86 3.97 -6.38
CA LYS A 189 8.49 3.47 -6.45
C LYS A 189 7.67 4.30 -7.44
N HIS A 190 6.82 3.64 -8.20
CA HIS A 190 5.84 4.32 -9.05
C HIS A 190 4.75 4.96 -8.21
N ILE A 191 4.39 6.20 -8.53
CA ILE A 191 3.40 7.01 -7.80
C ILE A 191 2.09 7.03 -8.58
N TYR A 192 1.02 6.63 -7.93
CA TYR A 192 -0.33 6.62 -8.48
C TYR A 192 -1.29 7.39 -7.58
N THR A 193 -2.20 8.14 -8.19
CA THR A 193 -3.16 8.96 -7.44
C THR A 193 -4.56 8.85 -8.03
N TYR A 194 -5.57 9.01 -7.17
CA TYR A 194 -6.96 8.99 -7.57
C TYR A 194 -7.76 10.08 -6.86
N ASN A 195 -8.49 10.91 -7.60
CA ASN A 195 -9.39 11.91 -7.04
C ASN A 195 -10.73 11.28 -6.69
N LEU A 196 -11.10 11.28 -5.43
CA LEU A 196 -12.40 10.80 -4.95
C LEU A 196 -13.51 11.81 -5.24
N VAL A 197 -13.16 13.09 -5.26
CA VAL A 197 -14.05 14.21 -5.59
C VAL A 197 -13.60 14.90 -6.87
N LYS A 198 -14.51 15.58 -7.56
CA LYS A 198 -14.17 16.40 -8.73
C LYS A 198 -13.55 17.71 -8.26
N HIS A 199 -12.25 17.72 -7.98
CA HIS A 199 -11.52 18.95 -7.65
C HIS A 199 -11.05 19.69 -8.89
N LYS A 200 -11.30 21.01 -8.90
CA LYS A 200 -10.74 21.93 -9.87
C LYS A 200 -9.24 22.19 -9.70
N TYR A 201 -8.66 21.79 -8.57
CA TYR A 201 -7.37 22.28 -8.11
C TYR A 201 -6.20 21.31 -8.20
N ILE A 202 -6.42 20.00 -8.34
CA ILE A 202 -5.31 19.06 -8.43
C ILE A 202 -4.94 18.89 -9.91
N LYS A 203 -4.22 19.87 -10.46
CA LYS A 203 -3.56 19.76 -11.76
C LYS A 203 -2.25 18.97 -11.60
N PHE A 204 -2.33 17.66 -11.52
CA PHE A 204 -1.16 16.86 -11.81
C PHE A 204 -1.06 16.65 -13.31
N GLU A 205 0.04 17.06 -13.90
CA GLU A 205 0.37 16.66 -15.27
C GLU A 205 0.52 15.14 -15.28
N LYS A 206 -0.31 14.47 -16.07
CA LYS A 206 -0.17 13.03 -16.31
C LYS A 206 1.16 12.80 -16.99
N LYS A 207 2.11 12.20 -16.30
CA LYS A 207 3.32 11.72 -16.96
C LYS A 207 3.00 10.47 -17.77
N ASN A 208 3.48 10.42 -18.99
CA ASN A 208 3.34 9.22 -19.81
C ASN A 208 4.12 8.08 -19.15
N TYR A 209 3.46 6.95 -19.02
CA TYR A 209 4.12 5.72 -18.57
C TYR A 209 4.92 5.17 -19.76
N GLU A 210 6.24 5.22 -19.67
CA GLU A 210 7.10 4.56 -20.65
C GLU A 210 6.93 3.04 -20.53
N LYS A 211 6.46 2.42 -21.61
CA LYS A 211 6.46 0.97 -21.75
C LYS A 211 7.89 0.54 -22.04
N THR A 212 8.64 0.17 -21.01
CA THR A 212 9.88 -0.59 -21.15
C THR A 212 9.60 -2.08 -21.08
#